data_ee92c46485bc62a798980b00ef8e65dd
#
_entry.id   ee92c46485bc62a798980b00ef8e65dd
#
_cell.length_a   1.000
_cell.length_b   1.000
_cell.length_c   1.000
_cell.angle_alpha   90.00
_cell.angle_beta   90.00
_cell.angle_gamma   90.00
#
_symmetry.space_group_name_H-M   'P 1'
#
loop_
_entity.id
_entity.type
_entity.pdbx_description
1 polymer ?
#
loop_
_entity_poly.entity_id
_entity_poly.type
_entity_poly.pdbx_seq_one_letter_code
_entity_poly.pdbx_strand_id
1 'polypeptide(L)'
;MLDTRIVKLAENLLSHSVRLEEKETLLIEVRGEGHALAKELVKQAYAKGAYPFVRVLDPQIQRELMMGASADRAAHLAKWEEPMFKDLDTYIVINGPSNDSEMADVPVERRRAHQSVMQELNDYLVTNVRWTLLNYPTTAMAQSANMSTEAFEDFYFDVCSLDYKKMHEAFLPLKELMDRTDKVRLVGPGTDLRFSIKDIPNVICSGLRNIPDGEIFTAPVRDSVNGKITFNTATSYMGTKFENVSLTFENGKIVEATSNNTEKLNQIFDTDEGARYIGEFAIGVHPYILNPMNDILFDEKIAGSFHFTPGRAYENADNGNRSQIHWDMVNIQRPEYGGGEIWFDDVLIRKDGLFVLPELQGLNPENLKG
;
A
#
# COMPACT_ATOMS: atom_id res chain seq x y z
N MET A 1 -27.75 -17.35 0.27
CA MET A 1 -27.42 -16.93 1.65
C MET A 1 -26.28 -15.94 1.51
N LEU A 2 -26.26 -14.82 2.25
CA LEU A 2 -25.12 -13.90 2.18
C LEU A 2 -23.92 -14.56 2.87
N ASP A 3 -22.72 -14.43 2.30
CA ASP A 3 -21.50 -14.91 2.90
C ASP A 3 -21.20 -14.12 4.19
N THR A 4 -21.02 -14.81 5.31
CA THR A 4 -20.76 -14.17 6.60
C THR A 4 -19.42 -13.41 6.64
N ARG A 5 -18.47 -13.78 5.77
CA ARG A 5 -17.18 -13.09 5.61
C ARG A 5 -17.38 -11.67 5.05
N ILE A 6 -18.31 -11.50 4.10
CA ILE A 6 -18.69 -10.18 3.55
C ILE A 6 -19.32 -9.31 4.65
N VAL A 7 -20.14 -9.89 5.52
CA VAL A 7 -20.76 -9.16 6.65
C VAL A 7 -19.69 -8.61 7.59
N LYS A 8 -18.72 -9.45 7.97
CA LYS A 8 -17.61 -9.09 8.85
C LYS A 8 -16.71 -8.02 8.20
N LEU A 9 -16.38 -8.18 6.92
CA LEU A 9 -15.58 -7.19 6.19
C LEU A 9 -16.29 -5.82 6.13
N ALA A 10 -17.60 -5.80 5.83
CA ALA A 10 -18.38 -4.56 5.83
C ALA A 10 -18.40 -3.88 7.22
N GLU A 11 -18.54 -4.66 8.28
CA GLU A 11 -18.47 -4.15 9.66
C GLU A 11 -17.10 -3.51 9.96
N ASN A 12 -16.01 -4.18 9.60
CA ASN A 12 -14.65 -3.65 9.79
C ASN A 12 -14.44 -2.34 9.01
N LEU A 13 -14.87 -2.27 7.75
CA LEU A 13 -14.75 -1.08 6.93
C LEU A 13 -15.50 0.10 7.55
N LEU A 14 -16.73 -0.11 8.02
CA LEU A 14 -17.56 0.95 8.59
C LEU A 14 -17.17 1.35 10.02
N SER A 15 -16.71 0.40 10.85
CA SER A 15 -16.41 0.68 12.27
C SER A 15 -14.96 1.06 12.53
N HIS A 16 -14.01 0.46 11.79
CA HIS A 16 -12.57 0.69 11.98
C HIS A 16 -11.99 1.61 10.89
N SER A 17 -12.16 1.27 9.62
CA SER A 17 -11.48 1.99 8.53
C SER A 17 -12.00 3.43 8.40
N VAL A 18 -13.28 3.62 8.12
CA VAL A 18 -13.85 4.97 7.96
C VAL A 18 -14.52 5.50 9.24
N ARG A 19 -14.74 4.68 10.27
CA ARG A 19 -15.35 5.06 11.55
C ARG A 19 -16.63 5.86 11.34
N LEU A 20 -17.55 5.26 10.57
CA LEU A 20 -18.83 5.89 10.19
C LEU A 20 -19.71 6.14 11.40
N GLU A 21 -20.16 7.37 11.54
CA GLU A 21 -21.06 7.84 12.61
C GLU A 21 -22.49 8.07 12.11
N GLU A 22 -23.43 8.24 13.04
CA GLU A 22 -24.83 8.57 12.73
C GLU A 22 -24.91 9.92 12.00
N LYS A 23 -25.75 10.01 10.96
CA LYS A 23 -26.00 11.19 10.11
C LYS A 23 -24.84 11.60 9.20
N GLU A 24 -23.75 10.85 9.17
CA GLU A 24 -22.68 11.11 8.23
C GLU A 24 -23.01 10.61 6.82
N THR A 25 -22.43 11.27 5.85
CA THR A 25 -22.50 10.90 4.44
C THR A 25 -21.43 9.85 4.13
N LEU A 26 -21.81 8.79 3.42
CA LEU A 26 -20.91 7.73 2.95
C LEU A 26 -21.07 7.56 1.45
N LEU A 27 -20.02 7.79 0.67
CA LEU A 27 -19.95 7.34 -0.72
C LEU A 27 -19.28 5.98 -0.81
N ILE A 28 -19.95 5.01 -1.44
CA ILE A 28 -19.40 3.70 -1.80
C ILE A 28 -19.21 3.68 -3.31
N GLU A 29 -17.97 3.63 -3.77
CA GLU A 29 -17.66 3.51 -5.18
C GLU A 29 -17.24 2.09 -5.52
N VAL A 30 -17.93 1.46 -6.46
CA VAL A 30 -17.65 0.11 -6.95
C VAL A 30 -17.08 0.22 -8.36
N ARG A 31 -15.87 -0.25 -8.56
CA ARG A 31 -15.18 -0.31 -9.86
C ARG A 31 -15.11 -1.76 -10.33
N GLY A 32 -16.06 -2.19 -11.15
CA GLY A 32 -16.20 -3.58 -11.59
C GLY A 32 -16.97 -4.46 -10.60
N GLU A 33 -16.37 -5.52 -10.11
CA GLU A 33 -16.97 -6.46 -9.16
C GLU A 33 -17.02 -5.90 -7.72
N GLY A 34 -17.78 -6.54 -6.82
CA GLY A 34 -17.90 -6.10 -5.42
C GLY A 34 -19.32 -5.69 -4.99
N HIS A 35 -20.32 -5.92 -5.85
CA HIS A 35 -21.72 -5.54 -5.57
C HIS A 35 -22.28 -6.17 -4.29
N ALA A 36 -21.85 -7.39 -3.92
CA ALA A 36 -22.29 -8.05 -2.70
C ALA A 36 -21.84 -7.31 -1.46
N LEU A 37 -20.56 -6.85 -1.45
CA LEU A 37 -20.00 -6.04 -0.37
C LEU A 37 -20.66 -4.66 -0.32
N ALA A 38 -20.82 -3.98 -1.46
CA ALA A 38 -21.49 -2.67 -1.51
C ALA A 38 -22.92 -2.74 -0.96
N LYS A 39 -23.67 -3.77 -1.31
CA LYS A 39 -25.03 -3.99 -0.78
C LYS A 39 -25.05 -4.16 0.74
N GLU A 40 -24.07 -4.89 1.29
CA GLU A 40 -24.00 -5.10 2.73
C GLU A 40 -23.55 -3.82 3.45
N LEU A 41 -22.60 -3.06 2.89
CA LEU A 41 -22.20 -1.74 3.39
C LEU A 41 -23.39 -0.77 3.48
N VAL A 42 -24.22 -0.68 2.43
CA VAL A 42 -25.44 0.15 2.43
C VAL A 42 -26.38 -0.25 3.55
N LYS A 43 -26.63 -1.55 3.72
CA LYS A 43 -27.50 -2.08 4.77
C LYS A 43 -27.01 -1.74 6.18
N GLN A 44 -25.70 -1.93 6.42
CA GLN A 44 -25.10 -1.65 7.73
C GLN A 44 -24.98 -0.14 7.98
N ALA A 45 -24.70 0.70 6.96
CA ALA A 45 -24.69 2.14 7.07
C ALA A 45 -26.06 2.70 7.48
N TYR A 46 -27.15 2.23 6.87
CA TYR A 46 -28.51 2.59 7.30
C TYR A 46 -28.81 2.13 8.74
N ALA A 47 -28.34 0.94 9.12
CA ALA A 47 -28.51 0.46 10.50
C ALA A 47 -27.77 1.32 11.53
N LYS A 48 -26.69 2.02 11.13
CA LYS A 48 -25.97 3.01 11.93
C LYS A 48 -26.62 4.41 11.89
N GLY A 49 -27.68 4.63 11.09
CA GLY A 49 -28.31 5.93 10.92
C GLY A 49 -27.55 6.90 10.01
N ALA A 50 -26.63 6.42 9.21
CA ALA A 50 -25.87 7.20 8.25
C ALA A 50 -26.57 7.30 6.89
N TYR A 51 -26.03 8.13 5.98
CA TYR A 51 -26.56 8.39 4.64
C TYR A 51 -25.68 7.79 3.55
N PRO A 52 -25.86 6.51 3.17
CA PRO A 52 -25.07 5.88 2.11
C PRO A 52 -25.51 6.30 0.71
N PHE A 53 -24.54 6.60 -0.13
CA PHE A 53 -24.66 6.81 -1.59
C PHE A 53 -23.78 5.80 -2.31
N VAL A 54 -24.21 5.35 -3.49
CA VAL A 54 -23.44 4.35 -4.26
C VAL A 54 -23.20 4.84 -5.68
N ARG A 55 -21.96 4.70 -6.14
CA ARG A 55 -21.55 4.92 -7.53
C ARG A 55 -20.95 3.62 -8.06
N VAL A 56 -21.48 3.10 -9.16
CA VAL A 56 -20.97 1.91 -9.83
C VAL A 56 -20.31 2.33 -11.14
N LEU A 57 -19.06 1.94 -11.32
CA LEU A 57 -18.26 2.23 -12.50
C LEU A 57 -17.91 0.92 -13.22
N ASP A 58 -18.32 0.83 -14.49
CA ASP A 58 -17.91 -0.27 -15.36
C ASP A 58 -16.52 0.01 -15.94
N PRO A 59 -15.52 -0.89 -15.79
CA PRO A 59 -14.15 -0.65 -16.26
C PRO A 59 -14.07 -0.41 -17.78
N GLN A 60 -14.88 -1.07 -18.60
CA GLN A 60 -14.87 -0.90 -20.06
C GLN A 60 -15.44 0.48 -20.45
N ILE A 61 -16.50 0.93 -19.76
CA ILE A 61 -17.03 2.29 -19.95
C ILE A 61 -15.99 3.32 -19.49
N GLN A 62 -15.31 3.08 -18.36
CA GLN A 62 -14.24 3.98 -17.88
C GLN A 62 -13.10 4.06 -18.91
N ARG A 63 -12.71 2.94 -19.52
CA ARG A 63 -11.71 2.93 -20.60
C ARG A 63 -12.15 3.84 -21.76
N GLU A 64 -13.37 3.72 -22.28
CA GLU A 64 -13.88 4.57 -23.37
C GLU A 64 -13.88 6.06 -22.97
N LEU A 65 -14.27 6.38 -21.74
CA LEU A 65 -14.22 7.75 -21.22
C LEU A 65 -12.77 8.28 -21.16
N MET A 66 -11.80 7.43 -20.82
CA MET A 66 -10.38 7.80 -20.76
C MET A 66 -9.74 7.88 -22.16
N MET A 67 -10.18 7.07 -23.12
CA MET A 67 -9.76 7.19 -24.54
C MET A 67 -10.11 8.56 -25.12
N GLY A 68 -11.23 9.16 -24.71
CA GLY A 68 -11.64 10.51 -25.09
C GLY A 68 -11.25 11.62 -24.12
N ALA A 69 -10.43 11.33 -23.09
CA ALA A 69 -10.12 12.30 -22.05
C ALA A 69 -9.36 13.53 -22.57
N SER A 70 -9.73 14.69 -22.01
CA SER A 70 -9.06 15.98 -22.24
C SER A 70 -9.11 16.80 -20.96
N ALA A 71 -8.25 17.80 -20.85
CA ALA A 71 -8.26 18.72 -19.72
C ALA A 71 -9.60 19.47 -19.56
N ASP A 72 -10.20 19.87 -20.69
CA ASP A 72 -11.51 20.54 -20.70
C ASP A 72 -12.63 19.63 -20.16
N ARG A 73 -12.70 18.38 -20.65
CA ARG A 73 -13.66 17.40 -20.12
C ARG A 73 -13.43 17.14 -18.61
N ALA A 74 -12.17 17.03 -18.20
CA ALA A 74 -11.83 16.81 -16.80
C ALA A 74 -12.26 18.01 -15.93
N ALA A 75 -12.12 19.25 -16.42
CA ALA A 75 -12.58 20.45 -15.72
C ALA A 75 -14.11 20.48 -15.57
N HIS A 76 -14.86 20.03 -16.56
CA HIS A 76 -16.32 19.87 -16.43
C HIS A 76 -16.69 18.81 -15.40
N LEU A 77 -15.98 17.68 -15.37
CA LEU A 77 -16.21 16.62 -14.37
C LEU A 77 -15.90 17.12 -12.96
N ALA A 78 -14.74 17.76 -12.77
CA ALA A 78 -14.34 18.33 -11.48
C ALA A 78 -15.40 19.31 -10.94
N LYS A 79 -15.93 20.18 -11.79
CA LYS A 79 -17.01 21.11 -11.42
C LYS A 79 -18.28 20.41 -10.93
N TRP A 80 -18.61 19.23 -11.44
CA TRP A 80 -19.79 18.46 -11.01
C TRP A 80 -19.49 17.67 -9.72
N GLU A 81 -18.29 17.14 -9.57
CA GLU A 81 -17.90 16.31 -8.43
C GLU A 81 -17.49 17.11 -7.19
N GLU A 82 -16.91 18.29 -7.37
CA GLU A 82 -16.41 19.12 -6.27
C GLU A 82 -17.43 19.38 -5.15
N PRO A 83 -18.69 19.79 -5.44
CA PRO A 83 -19.69 20.01 -4.38
C PRO A 83 -20.02 18.73 -3.61
N MET A 84 -20.10 17.59 -4.31
CA MET A 84 -20.38 16.29 -3.70
C MET A 84 -19.21 15.86 -2.79
N PHE A 85 -17.97 15.97 -3.26
CA PHE A 85 -16.81 15.57 -2.46
C PHE A 85 -16.55 16.47 -1.27
N LYS A 86 -16.92 17.77 -1.36
CA LYS A 86 -16.84 18.70 -0.23
C LYS A 86 -17.90 18.45 0.85
N ASP A 87 -18.98 17.75 0.51
CA ASP A 87 -20.07 17.37 1.43
C ASP A 87 -19.90 15.94 1.99
N LEU A 88 -18.81 15.25 1.62
CA LEU A 88 -18.54 13.89 2.05
C LEU A 88 -17.79 13.82 3.38
N ASP A 89 -18.33 13.02 4.32
CA ASP A 89 -17.63 12.64 5.55
C ASP A 89 -16.74 11.41 5.35
N THR A 90 -17.26 10.41 4.60
CA THR A 90 -16.59 9.11 4.43
C THR A 90 -16.70 8.57 3.00
N TYR A 91 -15.66 7.84 2.57
CA TYR A 91 -15.55 7.30 1.22
C TYR A 91 -14.94 5.90 1.21
N ILE A 92 -15.61 4.94 0.60
CA ILE A 92 -15.13 3.57 0.43
C ILE A 92 -15.03 3.24 -1.06
N VAL A 93 -13.83 2.85 -1.51
CA VAL A 93 -13.59 2.40 -2.89
C VAL A 93 -13.42 0.90 -2.90
N ILE A 94 -14.27 0.20 -3.64
CA ILE A 94 -14.19 -1.24 -3.91
C ILE A 94 -13.68 -1.40 -5.34
N ASN A 95 -12.44 -1.83 -5.50
CA ASN A 95 -11.80 -2.01 -6.79
C ASN A 95 -11.77 -3.51 -7.14
N GLY A 96 -12.58 -3.94 -8.08
CA GLY A 96 -12.71 -5.34 -8.50
C GLY A 96 -12.72 -5.50 -10.03
N PRO A 97 -11.60 -5.16 -10.73
CA PRO A 97 -11.55 -5.31 -12.17
C PRO A 97 -11.51 -6.79 -12.55
N SER A 98 -12.31 -7.17 -13.55
CA SER A 98 -12.26 -8.50 -14.15
C SER A 98 -11.08 -8.68 -15.11
N ASN A 99 -10.42 -7.58 -15.48
CA ASN A 99 -9.23 -7.51 -16.32
C ASN A 99 -8.30 -6.39 -15.83
N ASP A 100 -7.15 -6.74 -15.27
CA ASP A 100 -6.16 -5.78 -14.73
C ASP A 100 -5.52 -4.94 -15.83
N SER A 101 -5.59 -5.38 -17.09
CA SER A 101 -5.04 -4.70 -18.26
C SER A 101 -6.05 -3.83 -19.02
N GLU A 102 -7.26 -3.62 -18.50
CA GLU A 102 -8.33 -2.92 -19.22
C GLU A 102 -7.93 -1.51 -19.68
N MET A 103 -7.05 -0.84 -18.93
CA MET A 103 -6.57 0.51 -19.24
C MET A 103 -5.22 0.55 -19.99
N ALA A 104 -4.66 -0.61 -20.39
CA ALA A 104 -3.27 -0.70 -20.88
C ALA A 104 -3.04 0.08 -22.20
N ASP A 105 -4.04 0.14 -23.06
CA ASP A 105 -3.98 0.82 -24.36
C ASP A 105 -4.47 2.28 -24.33
N VAL A 106 -4.87 2.80 -23.17
CA VAL A 106 -5.23 4.21 -23.02
C VAL A 106 -3.96 5.07 -23.15
N PRO A 107 -3.91 6.04 -24.09
CA PRO A 107 -2.75 6.88 -24.28
C PRO A 107 -2.33 7.64 -23.02
N VAL A 108 -1.04 7.67 -22.74
CA VAL A 108 -0.48 8.29 -21.51
C VAL A 108 -0.84 9.77 -21.42
N GLU A 109 -0.82 10.49 -22.54
CA GLU A 109 -1.19 11.91 -22.62
C GLU A 109 -2.66 12.16 -22.24
N ARG A 110 -3.57 11.22 -22.53
CA ARG A 110 -4.98 11.30 -22.13
C ARG A 110 -5.14 11.15 -20.63
N ARG A 111 -4.46 10.15 -20.08
CA ARG A 111 -4.44 9.94 -18.61
C ARG A 111 -3.87 11.15 -17.88
N ARG A 112 -2.72 11.70 -18.37
CA ARG A 112 -2.10 12.89 -17.78
C ARG A 112 -3.01 14.12 -17.86
N ALA A 113 -3.66 14.37 -19.00
CA ALA A 113 -4.58 15.48 -19.17
C ALA A 113 -5.77 15.41 -18.21
N HIS A 114 -6.30 14.23 -17.94
CA HIS A 114 -7.35 14.02 -16.94
C HIS A 114 -6.81 14.22 -15.51
N GLN A 115 -5.74 13.52 -15.18
CA GLN A 115 -5.16 13.47 -13.81
C GLN A 115 -4.71 14.87 -13.35
N SER A 116 -4.05 15.66 -14.23
CA SER A 116 -3.56 16.99 -13.87
C SER A 116 -4.66 17.95 -13.42
N VAL A 117 -5.88 17.80 -13.96
CA VAL A 117 -7.03 18.63 -13.57
C VAL A 117 -7.73 18.08 -12.31
N MET A 118 -7.84 16.74 -12.22
CA MET A 118 -8.50 16.11 -11.07
C MET A 118 -7.64 16.06 -9.80
N GLN A 119 -6.35 16.40 -9.91
CA GLN A 119 -5.39 16.30 -8.80
C GLN A 119 -5.84 17.09 -7.56
N GLU A 120 -6.24 18.34 -7.73
CA GLU A 120 -6.68 19.19 -6.61
C GLU A 120 -7.87 18.58 -5.84
N LEU A 121 -8.81 17.99 -6.58
CA LEU A 121 -9.98 17.34 -5.98
C LEU A 121 -9.61 16.03 -5.28
N ASN A 122 -8.68 15.26 -5.86
CA ASN A 122 -8.15 14.06 -5.22
C ASN A 122 -7.37 14.39 -3.95
N ASP A 123 -6.55 15.43 -3.97
CA ASP A 123 -5.80 15.90 -2.79
C ASP A 123 -6.77 16.35 -1.69
N TYR A 124 -7.86 17.04 -2.05
CA TYR A 124 -8.92 17.38 -1.10
C TYR A 124 -9.53 16.12 -0.45
N LEU A 125 -9.88 15.11 -1.24
CA LEU A 125 -10.44 13.84 -0.72
C LEU A 125 -9.47 13.14 0.23
N VAL A 126 -8.22 12.98 -0.18
CA VAL A 126 -7.20 12.29 0.61
C VAL A 126 -6.96 12.98 1.95
N THR A 127 -7.02 14.33 1.97
CA THR A 127 -6.71 15.13 3.16
C THR A 127 -7.92 15.30 4.09
N ASN A 128 -9.12 15.50 3.55
CA ASN A 128 -10.27 15.97 4.33
C ASN A 128 -11.34 14.91 4.57
N VAL A 129 -11.39 13.84 3.77
CA VAL A 129 -12.39 12.78 3.88
C VAL A 129 -11.76 11.54 4.51
N ARG A 130 -12.50 10.85 5.39
CA ARG A 130 -12.07 9.54 5.88
C ARG A 130 -12.36 8.51 4.80
N TRP A 131 -11.32 8.06 4.11
CA TRP A 131 -11.45 7.15 2.99
C TRP A 131 -10.75 5.81 3.25
N THR A 132 -11.24 4.77 2.60
CA THR A 132 -10.55 3.48 2.49
C THR A 132 -10.72 2.89 1.09
N LEU A 133 -9.67 2.20 0.62
CA LEU A 133 -9.66 1.48 -0.64
C LEU A 133 -9.34 0.01 -0.39
N LEU A 134 -10.07 -0.87 -1.07
CA LEU A 134 -9.76 -2.30 -1.10
C LEU A 134 -9.87 -2.84 -2.53
N ASN A 135 -9.00 -3.82 -2.84
CA ASN A 135 -9.17 -4.66 -4.01
C ASN A 135 -10.13 -5.79 -3.64
N TYR A 136 -11.20 -5.99 -4.42
CA TYR A 136 -12.17 -7.07 -4.20
C TYR A 136 -11.74 -8.33 -4.98
N PRO A 137 -11.86 -9.56 -4.41
CA PRO A 137 -11.32 -10.74 -5.03
C PRO A 137 -12.03 -11.03 -6.37
N THR A 138 -11.21 -11.09 -7.43
CA THR A 138 -11.67 -11.39 -8.80
C THR A 138 -10.88 -12.56 -9.37
N THR A 139 -11.36 -13.13 -10.47
CA THR A 139 -10.63 -14.17 -11.20
C THR A 139 -9.29 -13.65 -11.76
N ALA A 140 -9.22 -12.37 -12.12
CA ALA A 140 -7.98 -11.75 -12.58
C ALA A 140 -6.91 -11.75 -11.46
N MET A 141 -7.29 -11.35 -10.25
CA MET A 141 -6.39 -11.38 -9.09
C MET A 141 -5.96 -12.80 -8.73
N ALA A 142 -6.89 -13.77 -8.75
CA ALA A 142 -6.56 -15.18 -8.51
C ALA A 142 -5.53 -15.72 -9.51
N GLN A 143 -5.67 -15.36 -10.79
CA GLN A 143 -4.71 -15.72 -11.85
C GLN A 143 -3.33 -15.07 -11.61
N SER A 144 -3.28 -13.80 -11.26
CA SER A 144 -2.04 -13.08 -10.94
C SER A 144 -1.31 -13.68 -9.75
N ALA A 145 -2.07 -14.15 -8.74
CA ALA A 145 -1.56 -14.85 -7.57
C ALA A 145 -1.23 -16.33 -7.82
N ASN A 146 -1.48 -16.87 -9.02
CA ASN A 146 -1.35 -18.31 -9.36
C ASN A 146 -2.19 -19.21 -8.44
N MET A 147 -3.38 -18.79 -8.07
CA MET A 147 -4.32 -19.50 -7.21
C MET A 147 -5.62 -19.85 -7.95
N SER A 148 -6.35 -20.86 -7.47
CA SER A 148 -7.74 -21.04 -7.90
C SER A 148 -8.60 -19.91 -7.33
N THR A 149 -9.72 -19.58 -7.99
CA THR A 149 -10.61 -18.52 -7.55
C THR A 149 -11.08 -18.72 -6.11
N GLU A 150 -11.49 -19.95 -5.75
CA GLU A 150 -11.97 -20.29 -4.42
C GLU A 150 -10.85 -20.16 -3.34
N ALA A 151 -9.65 -20.69 -3.64
CA ALA A 151 -8.51 -20.56 -2.71
C ALA A 151 -8.07 -19.11 -2.52
N PHE A 152 -8.13 -18.29 -3.58
CA PHE A 152 -7.83 -16.87 -3.48
C PHE A 152 -8.89 -16.12 -2.68
N GLU A 153 -10.18 -16.44 -2.88
CA GLU A 153 -11.28 -15.82 -2.13
C GLU A 153 -11.17 -16.14 -0.63
N ASP A 154 -10.89 -17.40 -0.26
CA ASP A 154 -10.67 -17.80 1.14
C ASP A 154 -9.49 -17.02 1.75
N PHE A 155 -8.35 -17.00 1.06
CA PHE A 155 -7.18 -16.23 1.46
C PHE A 155 -7.51 -14.75 1.63
N TYR A 156 -8.20 -14.15 0.65
CA TYR A 156 -8.57 -12.72 0.67
C TYR A 156 -9.38 -12.36 1.91
N PHE A 157 -10.40 -13.17 2.25
CA PHE A 157 -11.23 -12.88 3.42
C PHE A 157 -10.47 -13.09 4.74
N ASP A 158 -9.57 -14.05 4.82
CA ASP A 158 -8.70 -14.22 5.99
C ASP A 158 -7.80 -13.00 6.20
N VAL A 159 -7.23 -12.48 5.11
CA VAL A 159 -6.38 -11.29 5.11
C VAL A 159 -7.20 -10.03 5.44
N CYS A 160 -8.27 -9.76 4.71
CA CYS A 160 -9.00 -8.48 4.80
C CYS A 160 -9.94 -8.39 6.01
N SER A 161 -10.24 -9.52 6.69
CA SER A 161 -11.11 -9.56 7.88
C SER A 161 -10.33 -9.68 9.20
N LEU A 162 -9.01 -9.39 9.18
CA LEU A 162 -8.19 -9.37 10.39
C LEU A 162 -8.70 -8.32 11.38
N ASP A 163 -8.43 -8.51 12.67
CA ASP A 163 -8.67 -7.49 13.69
C ASP A 163 -7.61 -6.37 13.60
N TYR A 164 -7.89 -5.40 12.73
CA TYR A 164 -7.01 -4.26 12.50
C TYR A 164 -6.88 -3.33 13.71
N LYS A 165 -7.86 -3.33 14.62
CA LYS A 165 -7.75 -2.60 15.88
C LYS A 165 -6.69 -3.23 16.78
N LYS A 166 -6.71 -4.55 16.93
CA LYS A 166 -5.67 -5.31 17.65
C LYS A 166 -4.29 -5.07 17.05
N MET A 167 -4.20 -5.10 15.70
CA MET A 167 -2.95 -4.81 14.98
C MET A 167 -2.47 -3.38 15.26
N HIS A 168 -3.37 -2.40 15.24
CA HIS A 168 -3.03 -1.00 15.57
C HIS A 168 -2.42 -0.87 16.96
N GLU A 169 -3.06 -1.48 17.96
CA GLU A 169 -2.57 -1.48 19.35
C GLU A 169 -1.19 -2.15 19.45
N ALA A 170 -0.97 -3.25 18.71
CA ALA A 170 0.33 -3.94 18.66
C ALA A 170 1.44 -3.11 18.01
N PHE A 171 1.13 -2.19 17.10
CA PHE A 171 2.11 -1.28 16.50
C PHE A 171 2.58 -0.16 17.43
N LEU A 172 1.82 0.24 18.44
CA LEU A 172 2.14 1.40 19.27
C LEU A 172 3.55 1.33 19.89
N PRO A 173 3.99 0.17 20.49
CA PRO A 173 5.34 0.07 21.01
C PRO A 173 6.44 0.20 19.92
N LEU A 174 6.21 -0.33 18.73
CA LEU A 174 7.16 -0.20 17.62
C LEU A 174 7.24 1.25 17.13
N LYS A 175 6.09 1.94 17.03
CA LYS A 175 6.05 3.36 16.69
C LYS A 175 6.83 4.20 17.70
N GLU A 176 6.61 3.99 19.00
CA GLU A 176 7.33 4.70 20.05
C GLU A 176 8.85 4.43 19.99
N LEU A 177 9.25 3.22 19.61
CA LEU A 177 10.66 2.87 19.42
C LEU A 177 11.23 3.60 18.19
N MET A 178 10.52 3.57 17.06
CA MET A 178 10.95 4.26 15.83
C MET A 178 11.03 5.77 16.02
N ASP A 179 10.08 6.39 16.74
CA ASP A 179 10.06 7.84 16.99
C ASP A 179 11.32 8.36 17.74
N ARG A 180 12.02 7.48 18.47
CA ARG A 180 13.27 7.82 19.20
C ARG A 180 14.55 7.25 18.57
N THR A 181 14.42 6.47 17.49
CA THR A 181 15.55 5.80 16.83
C THR A 181 16.25 6.76 15.86
N ASP A 182 17.56 6.80 15.91
CA ASP A 182 18.38 7.47 14.90
C ASP A 182 18.83 6.47 13.83
N LYS A 183 19.52 5.40 14.23
CA LYS A 183 20.25 4.52 13.30
C LYS A 183 19.51 3.22 13.07
N VAL A 184 19.32 2.90 11.80
CA VAL A 184 18.81 1.61 11.36
C VAL A 184 19.89 0.84 10.61
N ARG A 185 20.00 -0.46 10.89
CA ARG A 185 20.81 -1.39 10.11
C ARG A 185 19.97 -2.57 9.69
N LEU A 186 20.02 -2.90 8.40
CA LEU A 186 19.38 -4.06 7.79
C LEU A 186 20.47 -5.04 7.37
N VAL A 187 20.36 -6.31 7.81
CA VAL A 187 21.33 -7.36 7.52
C VAL A 187 20.61 -8.59 6.96
N GLY A 188 21.16 -9.18 5.93
CA GLY A 188 20.64 -10.39 5.31
C GLY A 188 21.51 -10.88 4.14
N PRO A 189 21.11 -11.90 3.39
CA PRO A 189 21.84 -12.34 2.22
C PRO A 189 22.01 -11.20 1.20
N GLY A 190 23.27 -10.84 0.91
CA GLY A 190 23.59 -9.73 0.00
C GLY A 190 23.19 -8.34 0.51
N THR A 191 22.87 -8.20 1.81
CA THR A 191 22.40 -6.96 2.42
C THR A 191 23.18 -6.64 3.69
N ASP A 192 23.84 -5.48 3.72
CA ASP A 192 24.29 -4.74 4.92
C ASP A 192 24.09 -3.25 4.60
N LEU A 193 22.96 -2.72 5.04
CA LEU A 193 22.52 -1.37 4.75
C LEU A 193 22.35 -0.60 6.05
N ARG A 194 22.78 0.66 6.08
CA ARG A 194 22.67 1.55 7.25
C ARG A 194 22.14 2.90 6.83
N PHE A 195 21.25 3.46 7.65
CA PHE A 195 20.69 4.78 7.46
C PHE A 195 20.17 5.37 8.77
N SER A 196 19.84 6.65 8.76
CA SER A 196 19.16 7.35 9.84
C SER A 196 17.67 7.51 9.51
N ILE A 197 16.80 7.43 10.53
CA ILE A 197 15.39 7.80 10.45
C ILE A 197 15.06 8.96 11.40
N LYS A 198 16.11 9.62 11.91
CA LYS A 198 15.99 10.65 12.91
C LYS A 198 15.12 11.81 12.44
N ASP A 199 14.20 12.21 13.31
CA ASP A 199 13.28 13.34 13.12
C ASP A 199 12.33 13.21 11.92
N ILE A 200 12.23 12.01 11.29
CA ILE A 200 11.23 11.71 10.26
C ILE A 200 10.03 11.02 10.92
N PRO A 201 8.79 11.48 10.70
CA PRO A 201 7.62 10.85 11.29
C PRO A 201 7.43 9.39 10.90
N ASN A 202 6.87 8.60 11.82
CA ASN A 202 6.51 7.19 11.59
C ASN A 202 4.99 7.04 11.50
N VAL A 203 4.51 6.32 10.52
CA VAL A 203 3.08 6.18 10.18
C VAL A 203 2.67 4.72 10.31
N ILE A 204 1.68 4.45 11.16
CA ILE A 204 1.07 3.12 11.28
C ILE A 204 0.01 2.97 10.18
N CYS A 205 0.11 1.90 9.42
CA CYS A 205 -0.86 1.44 8.45
C CYS A 205 -1.54 0.17 8.98
N SER A 206 -2.76 0.32 9.47
CA SER A 206 -3.54 -0.72 10.16
C SER A 206 -5.00 -0.72 9.75
N GLY A 207 -5.29 -0.68 8.45
CA GLY A 207 -6.62 -0.77 7.89
C GLY A 207 -7.43 0.53 7.92
N LEU A 208 -6.78 1.68 8.08
CA LEU A 208 -7.44 2.98 8.06
C LEU A 208 -7.55 3.59 6.64
N ARG A 209 -6.71 3.15 5.72
CA ARG A 209 -6.65 3.67 4.35
C ARG A 209 -6.76 2.55 3.31
N ASN A 210 -5.93 1.55 3.41
CA ASN A 210 -5.94 0.37 2.54
C ASN A 210 -6.46 -0.87 3.27
N ILE A 211 -7.08 -1.79 2.54
CA ILE A 211 -7.41 -3.14 2.96
C ILE A 211 -7.00 -4.10 1.82
N PRO A 212 -6.08 -5.05 2.08
CA PRO A 212 -5.39 -5.31 3.36
C PRO A 212 -4.41 -4.21 3.75
N ASP A 213 -3.99 -4.28 5.01
CA ASP A 213 -3.01 -3.38 5.60
C ASP A 213 -2.14 -4.14 6.62
N GLY A 214 -1.11 -3.52 7.18
CA GLY A 214 -0.25 -4.18 8.16
C GLY A 214 1.22 -3.86 7.99
N GLU A 215 1.54 -2.58 8.09
CA GLU A 215 2.91 -2.08 8.08
C GLU A 215 3.04 -0.82 8.94
N ILE A 216 4.28 -0.47 9.23
CA ILE A 216 4.65 0.84 9.72
C ILE A 216 5.77 1.39 8.84
N PHE A 217 5.62 2.62 8.39
CA PHE A 217 6.61 3.23 7.51
C PHE A 217 7.13 4.56 8.02
N THR A 218 8.30 4.91 7.53
CA THR A 218 8.98 6.20 7.64
C THR A 218 9.83 6.42 6.39
N ALA A 219 10.61 7.49 6.33
CA ALA A 219 11.63 7.62 5.29
C ALA A 219 13.02 7.73 5.91
N PRO A 220 14.07 7.20 5.27
CA PRO A 220 15.44 7.50 5.67
C PRO A 220 15.75 8.99 5.51
N VAL A 221 16.54 9.56 6.40
CA VAL A 221 17.19 10.86 6.17
C VAL A 221 17.90 10.78 4.82
N ARG A 222 17.60 11.70 3.90
CA ARG A 222 17.89 11.58 2.47
C ARG A 222 19.34 11.15 2.14
N ASP A 223 20.31 11.75 2.80
CA ASP A 223 21.74 11.54 2.51
C ASP A 223 22.41 10.52 3.46
N SER A 224 21.62 9.80 4.28
CA SER A 224 22.16 8.92 5.31
C SER A 224 22.38 7.47 4.86
N VAL A 225 21.77 7.05 3.75
CA VAL A 225 21.78 5.65 3.31
C VAL A 225 23.16 5.28 2.77
N ASN A 226 23.77 4.22 3.35
CA ASN A 226 25.05 3.69 2.93
C ASN A 226 25.09 2.16 3.02
N GLY A 227 25.76 1.51 2.07
CA GLY A 227 25.90 0.06 2.02
C GLY A 227 25.19 -0.56 0.83
N LYS A 228 24.79 -1.82 0.97
CA LYS A 228 24.20 -2.61 -0.12
C LYS A 228 22.96 -3.32 0.33
N ILE A 229 21.99 -3.43 -0.57
CA ILE A 229 20.79 -4.27 -0.44
C ILE A 229 20.60 -5.13 -1.69
N THR A 230 20.22 -6.39 -1.49
CA THR A 230 19.76 -7.28 -2.56
C THR A 230 18.36 -7.78 -2.21
N PHE A 231 17.37 -7.47 -3.04
CA PHE A 231 15.99 -7.89 -2.85
C PHE A 231 15.81 -9.34 -3.28
N ASN A 232 15.09 -10.10 -2.48
CA ASN A 232 14.83 -11.52 -2.70
C ASN A 232 13.43 -11.83 -3.24
N THR A 233 12.65 -10.80 -3.54
CA THR A 233 11.36 -10.92 -4.22
C THR A 233 11.45 -10.33 -5.62
N ALA A 234 10.66 -10.88 -6.55
CA ALA A 234 10.45 -10.24 -7.84
C ALA A 234 9.56 -9.01 -7.66
N THR A 235 9.77 -8.00 -8.48
CA THR A 235 8.94 -6.80 -8.52
C THR A 235 8.63 -6.40 -9.95
N SER A 236 7.49 -5.76 -10.17
CA SER A 236 7.08 -5.28 -11.49
C SER A 236 6.92 -3.77 -11.47
N TYR A 237 7.52 -3.08 -12.44
CA TYR A 237 7.39 -1.63 -12.56
C TYR A 237 7.28 -1.21 -14.03
N MET A 238 6.32 -0.35 -14.34
CA MET A 238 6.05 0.10 -15.72
C MET A 238 5.95 -1.06 -16.74
N GLY A 239 5.29 -2.17 -16.32
CA GLY A 239 5.08 -3.35 -17.18
C GLY A 239 6.31 -4.23 -17.38
N THR A 240 7.40 -4.00 -16.64
CA THR A 240 8.61 -4.81 -16.70
C THR A 240 8.82 -5.53 -15.37
N LYS A 241 9.05 -6.84 -15.42
CA LYS A 241 9.40 -7.67 -14.25
C LYS A 241 10.90 -7.61 -13.98
N PHE A 242 11.25 -7.35 -12.74
CA PHE A 242 12.64 -7.34 -12.24
C PHE A 242 12.83 -8.42 -11.17
N GLU A 243 13.97 -9.07 -11.23
CA GLU A 243 14.41 -10.10 -10.29
C GLU A 243 15.85 -9.85 -9.88
N ASN A 244 16.21 -10.26 -8.65
CA ASN A 244 17.57 -10.11 -8.12
C ASN A 244 18.06 -8.66 -8.18
N VAL A 245 17.18 -7.71 -7.86
CA VAL A 245 17.55 -6.29 -7.81
C VAL A 245 18.55 -6.07 -6.69
N SER A 246 19.70 -5.51 -7.01
CA SER A 246 20.76 -5.16 -6.05
C SER A 246 21.16 -3.71 -6.23
N LEU A 247 21.14 -2.97 -5.10
CA LEU A 247 21.44 -1.54 -5.06
C LEU A 247 22.59 -1.28 -4.09
N THR A 248 23.57 -0.47 -4.52
CA THR A 248 24.66 0.03 -3.67
C THR A 248 24.47 1.53 -3.46
N PHE A 249 24.58 1.96 -2.21
CA PHE A 249 24.35 3.35 -1.78
C PHE A 249 25.61 4.00 -1.24
N GLU A 250 25.83 5.26 -1.62
CA GLU A 250 26.82 6.15 -1.02
C GLU A 250 26.13 7.50 -0.74
N ASN A 251 26.14 7.91 0.54
CA ASN A 251 25.55 9.18 0.99
C ASN A 251 24.12 9.39 0.44
N GLY A 252 23.25 8.38 0.61
CA GLY A 252 21.86 8.38 0.22
C GLY A 252 21.60 8.02 -1.23
N LYS A 253 22.59 8.15 -2.12
CA LYS A 253 22.40 7.97 -3.56
C LYS A 253 22.69 6.55 -4.02
N ILE A 254 21.83 5.99 -4.87
CA ILE A 254 22.10 4.73 -5.59
C ILE A 254 23.22 5.00 -6.60
N VAL A 255 24.40 4.45 -6.32
CA VAL A 255 25.60 4.56 -7.19
C VAL A 255 25.75 3.37 -8.12
N GLU A 256 25.20 2.22 -7.75
CA GLU A 256 25.17 1.02 -8.58
C GLU A 256 23.80 0.34 -8.44
N ALA A 257 23.21 -0.07 -9.57
CA ALA A 257 21.95 -0.81 -9.61
C ALA A 257 22.04 -1.93 -10.66
N THR A 258 21.78 -3.16 -10.24
CA THR A 258 21.81 -4.37 -11.09
C THR A 258 20.55 -5.22 -10.92
N SER A 259 20.17 -5.95 -11.96
CA SER A 259 19.04 -6.91 -11.93
C SER A 259 19.14 -7.84 -13.15
N ASN A 260 18.12 -8.70 -13.35
CA ASN A 260 17.94 -9.44 -14.61
C ASN A 260 17.75 -8.51 -15.84
N ASN A 261 17.39 -7.22 -15.63
CA ASN A 261 17.28 -6.21 -16.68
C ASN A 261 17.92 -4.88 -16.19
N THR A 262 19.24 -4.89 -16.07
CA THR A 262 20.01 -3.78 -15.50
C THR A 262 19.87 -2.47 -16.32
N GLU A 263 19.79 -2.55 -17.63
CA GLU A 263 19.64 -1.36 -18.48
C GLU A 263 18.33 -0.64 -18.20
N LYS A 264 17.21 -1.38 -18.22
CA LYS A 264 15.87 -0.83 -17.95
C LYS A 264 15.73 -0.32 -16.52
N LEU A 265 16.33 -1.04 -15.55
CA LEU A 265 16.39 -0.61 -14.14
C LEU A 265 17.04 0.77 -14.01
N ASN A 266 18.20 0.96 -14.63
CA ASN A 266 18.89 2.25 -14.61
C ASN A 266 18.13 3.35 -15.34
N GLN A 267 17.47 3.06 -16.46
CA GLN A 267 16.59 4.03 -17.16
C GLN A 267 15.48 4.55 -16.23
N ILE A 268 14.92 3.68 -15.36
CA ILE A 268 13.90 4.08 -14.37
C ILE A 268 14.53 4.99 -13.31
N PHE A 269 15.71 4.62 -12.77
CA PHE A 269 16.41 5.44 -11.78
C PHE A 269 16.99 6.74 -12.34
N ASP A 270 17.09 6.89 -13.64
CA ASP A 270 17.52 8.11 -14.32
C ASP A 270 16.34 9.00 -14.76
N THR A 271 15.10 8.69 -14.33
CA THR A 271 13.91 9.50 -14.61
C THR A 271 14.05 10.93 -14.11
N ASP A 272 14.58 11.11 -12.91
CA ASP A 272 14.91 12.39 -12.28
C ASP A 272 15.95 12.19 -11.17
N GLU A 273 16.42 13.29 -10.57
CA GLU A 273 17.44 13.23 -9.51
C GLU A 273 16.98 12.43 -8.29
N GLY A 274 15.71 12.60 -7.87
CA GLY A 274 15.15 11.96 -6.68
C GLY A 274 14.93 10.46 -6.85
N ALA A 275 14.88 9.95 -8.08
CA ALA A 275 14.69 8.53 -8.36
C ALA A 275 15.82 7.64 -7.82
N ARG A 276 17.02 8.20 -7.62
CA ARG A 276 18.18 7.50 -7.04
C ARG A 276 18.30 7.65 -5.52
N TYR A 277 17.32 8.23 -4.85
CA TYR A 277 17.26 8.36 -3.39
C TYR A 277 16.03 7.63 -2.86
N ILE A 278 16.06 7.33 -1.56
CA ILE A 278 14.99 6.56 -0.91
C ILE A 278 13.93 7.51 -0.35
N GLY A 279 12.67 7.20 -0.67
CA GLY A 279 11.49 7.90 -0.16
C GLY A 279 10.76 7.18 0.95
N GLU A 280 11.02 5.84 1.14
CA GLU A 280 10.33 5.09 2.17
C GLU A 280 11.15 3.88 2.67
N PHE A 281 11.00 3.60 3.96
CA PHE A 281 11.36 2.36 4.63
C PHE A 281 10.17 1.90 5.47
N ALA A 282 9.71 0.68 5.24
CA ALA A 282 8.57 0.13 5.98
C ALA A 282 8.82 -1.31 6.45
N ILE A 283 8.09 -1.71 7.48
CA ILE A 283 8.15 -3.04 8.09
C ILE A 283 6.78 -3.70 7.97
N GLY A 284 6.70 -4.78 7.16
CA GLY A 284 5.49 -5.58 6.95
C GLY A 284 5.30 -6.64 8.06
N VAL A 285 4.03 -6.79 8.51
CA VAL A 285 3.68 -7.68 9.63
C VAL A 285 2.40 -8.47 9.43
N HIS A 286 1.74 -8.39 8.27
CA HIS A 286 0.42 -9.00 8.10
C HIS A 286 0.48 -10.54 8.19
N PRO A 287 -0.16 -11.19 9.21
CA PRO A 287 0.14 -12.57 9.61
C PRO A 287 -0.29 -13.64 8.60
N TYR A 288 -1.18 -13.30 7.68
CA TYR A 288 -1.68 -14.20 6.63
C TYR A 288 -1.02 -13.99 5.26
N ILE A 289 -0.34 -12.86 5.03
CA ILE A 289 0.38 -12.62 3.78
C ILE A 289 1.79 -13.16 3.95
N LEU A 290 2.06 -14.32 3.31
CA LEU A 290 3.31 -15.02 3.52
C LEU A 290 4.20 -15.04 2.26
N ASN A 291 3.63 -14.95 1.07
CA ASN A 291 4.36 -15.07 -0.18
C ASN A 291 4.00 -13.93 -1.13
N PRO A 292 4.91 -13.54 -2.03
CA PRO A 292 4.62 -12.54 -3.05
C PRO A 292 3.47 -12.98 -3.96
N MET A 293 2.58 -12.05 -4.27
CA MET A 293 1.38 -12.26 -5.09
C MET A 293 1.38 -11.45 -6.38
N ASN A 294 2.43 -10.66 -6.61
CA ASN A 294 2.52 -9.67 -7.69
C ASN A 294 1.46 -8.56 -7.60
N ASP A 295 0.95 -8.30 -6.41
CA ASP A 295 0.11 -7.15 -6.06
C ASP A 295 0.76 -6.42 -4.89
N ILE A 296 1.21 -5.19 -5.13
CA ILE A 296 1.98 -4.43 -4.13
C ILE A 296 1.17 -4.15 -2.88
N LEU A 297 -0.15 -3.96 -2.97
CA LEU A 297 -1.02 -3.75 -1.82
C LEU A 297 -0.97 -4.90 -0.80
N PHE A 298 -0.65 -6.12 -1.27
CA PHE A 298 -0.41 -7.29 -0.43
C PHE A 298 1.08 -7.46 -0.13
N ASP A 299 1.94 -7.37 -1.15
CA ASP A 299 3.34 -7.78 -1.06
C ASP A 299 4.15 -6.91 -0.09
N GLU A 300 3.85 -5.62 0.02
CA GLU A 300 4.48 -4.70 0.96
C GLU A 300 4.19 -5.03 2.43
N LYS A 301 3.13 -5.80 2.71
CA LYS A 301 2.67 -6.14 4.06
C LYS A 301 3.04 -7.55 4.51
N ILE A 302 3.82 -8.30 3.70
CA ILE A 302 4.22 -9.69 3.99
C ILE A 302 4.80 -9.82 5.41
N ALA A 303 4.34 -10.84 6.16
CA ALA A 303 4.89 -11.15 7.47
C ALA A 303 6.40 -11.38 7.43
N GLY A 304 7.14 -10.65 8.27
CA GLY A 304 8.60 -10.76 8.35
C GLY A 304 9.33 -10.12 7.16
N SER A 305 8.68 -9.26 6.38
CA SER A 305 9.31 -8.45 5.35
C SER A 305 9.62 -7.04 5.81
N PHE A 306 10.40 -6.36 5.03
CA PHE A 306 10.45 -4.92 4.94
C PHE A 306 10.44 -4.52 3.47
N HIS A 307 10.06 -3.29 3.17
CA HIS A 307 10.32 -2.74 1.84
C HIS A 307 11.16 -1.46 1.93
N PHE A 308 11.84 -1.19 0.84
CA PHE A 308 12.74 -0.05 0.73
C PHE A 308 12.53 0.57 -0.64
N THR A 309 12.10 1.82 -0.67
CA THR A 309 11.40 2.43 -1.80
C THR A 309 12.19 3.56 -2.43
N PRO A 310 12.85 3.33 -3.56
CA PRO A 310 13.43 4.42 -4.35
C PRO A 310 12.35 5.38 -4.85
N GLY A 311 12.66 6.69 -4.77
CA GLY A 311 11.82 7.75 -5.31
C GLY A 311 11.20 8.65 -4.26
N ARG A 312 9.97 9.14 -4.54
CA ARG A 312 9.29 10.18 -3.77
C ARG A 312 8.94 9.72 -2.36
N ALA A 313 9.20 10.58 -1.37
CA ALA A 313 8.67 10.42 -0.02
C ALA A 313 7.20 10.89 0.08
N TYR A 314 6.43 10.27 0.98
CA TYR A 314 5.10 10.74 1.34
C TYR A 314 5.16 11.97 2.23
N GLU A 315 4.15 12.84 2.16
CA GLU A 315 4.11 14.10 2.93
C GLU A 315 4.07 13.86 4.45
N ASN A 316 3.47 12.77 4.89
CA ASN A 316 3.36 12.40 6.31
C ASN A 316 4.60 11.69 6.88
N ALA A 317 5.59 11.40 6.02
CA ALA A 317 6.92 10.88 6.38
C ALA A 317 7.99 11.51 5.45
N ASP A 318 7.97 12.85 5.37
CA ASP A 318 8.73 13.60 4.37
C ASP A 318 10.20 13.76 4.75
N ASN A 319 11.09 13.21 3.94
CA ASN A 319 12.54 13.40 4.03
C ASN A 319 13.08 14.44 3.01
N GLY A 320 12.19 15.16 2.33
CA GLY A 320 12.52 16.15 1.31
C GLY A 320 12.78 15.57 -0.08
N ASN A 321 12.76 14.24 -0.27
CA ASN A 321 12.99 13.66 -1.59
C ASN A 321 11.76 13.79 -2.48
N ARG A 322 11.96 14.30 -3.70
CA ARG A 322 10.92 14.48 -4.72
C ARG A 322 11.31 13.74 -5.98
N SER A 323 10.38 12.94 -6.51
CA SER A 323 10.57 12.17 -7.73
C SER A 323 9.24 11.88 -8.40
N GLN A 324 9.29 11.56 -9.68
CA GLN A 324 8.15 11.04 -10.43
C GLN A 324 7.92 9.54 -10.17
N ILE A 325 8.90 8.83 -9.62
CA ILE A 325 8.77 7.44 -9.23
C ILE A 325 8.52 7.30 -7.72
N HIS A 326 7.86 6.21 -7.35
CA HIS A 326 7.76 5.64 -6.02
C HIS A 326 7.63 4.14 -6.26
N TRP A 327 8.66 3.37 -5.86
CA TRP A 327 8.75 1.97 -6.25
C TRP A 327 9.08 1.08 -5.06
N ASP A 328 8.06 0.48 -4.49
CA ASP A 328 8.21 -0.42 -3.35
C ASP A 328 8.88 -1.73 -3.78
N MET A 329 10.01 -2.00 -3.16
CA MET A 329 10.76 -3.23 -3.35
C MET A 329 10.83 -3.99 -2.03
N VAL A 330 10.32 -5.21 -2.03
CA VAL A 330 10.13 -6.03 -0.83
C VAL A 330 11.33 -6.96 -0.62
N ASN A 331 11.74 -7.09 0.65
CA ASN A 331 12.72 -8.06 1.10
C ASN A 331 12.16 -8.88 2.27
N ILE A 332 12.07 -10.19 2.13
CA ILE A 332 11.53 -11.09 3.14
C ILE A 332 12.68 -11.64 3.98
N GLN A 333 12.61 -11.48 5.31
CA GLN A 333 13.66 -11.92 6.23
C GLN A 333 13.38 -13.24 6.93
N ARG A 334 12.33 -13.98 6.55
CA ARG A 334 12.07 -15.31 7.13
C ARG A 334 13.15 -16.32 6.73
N PRO A 335 13.36 -17.42 7.52
CA PRO A 335 14.43 -18.40 7.29
C PRO A 335 14.43 -19.02 5.90
N GLU A 336 13.26 -19.31 5.33
CA GLU A 336 13.11 -19.88 3.98
C GLU A 336 13.56 -18.95 2.84
N TYR A 337 13.71 -17.63 3.16
CA TYR A 337 14.26 -16.61 2.26
C TYR A 337 15.70 -16.22 2.62
N GLY A 338 16.34 -16.99 3.52
CA GLY A 338 17.74 -16.78 3.93
C GLY A 338 17.93 -16.03 5.24
N GLY A 339 16.84 -15.69 5.92
CA GLY A 339 16.90 -14.97 7.20
C GLY A 339 17.29 -13.50 7.07
N GLY A 340 17.42 -12.83 8.21
CA GLY A 340 17.90 -11.46 8.27
C GLY A 340 17.63 -10.80 9.61
N GLU A 341 18.17 -9.60 9.78
CA GLU A 341 18.11 -8.85 11.04
C GLU A 341 17.79 -7.38 10.80
N ILE A 342 17.00 -6.78 11.70
CA ILE A 342 16.78 -5.33 11.79
C ILE A 342 17.31 -4.87 13.15
N TRP A 343 18.15 -3.84 13.12
CA TRP A 343 18.75 -3.21 14.28
C TRP A 343 18.37 -1.73 14.35
N PHE A 344 17.96 -1.27 15.54
CA PHE A 344 17.71 0.13 15.84
C PHE A 344 18.69 0.58 16.94
N ASP A 345 19.50 1.61 16.68
CA ASP A 345 20.53 2.13 17.60
C ASP A 345 21.37 1.03 18.25
N ASP A 346 21.84 0.07 17.43
CA ASP A 346 22.61 -1.12 17.82
C ASP A 346 21.85 -2.16 18.67
N VAL A 347 20.53 -2.03 18.82
CA VAL A 347 19.65 -3.02 19.46
C VAL A 347 18.98 -3.88 18.38
N LEU A 348 19.12 -5.20 18.47
CA LEU A 348 18.42 -6.14 17.59
C LEU A 348 16.93 -6.12 17.94
N ILE A 349 16.10 -5.70 16.97
CA ILE A 349 14.65 -5.64 17.17
C ILE A 349 13.90 -6.78 16.47
N ARG A 350 14.41 -7.24 15.30
CA ARG A 350 13.81 -8.35 14.54
C ARG A 350 14.89 -9.26 14.00
N LYS A 351 14.68 -10.57 14.12
CA LYS A 351 15.54 -11.62 13.58
C LYS A 351 14.73 -12.66 12.86
N ASP A 352 15.17 -13.04 11.65
CA ASP A 352 14.55 -14.07 10.85
C ASP A 352 13.03 -13.87 10.68
N GLY A 353 12.62 -12.60 10.53
CA GLY A 353 11.23 -12.18 10.35
C GLY A 353 10.41 -12.01 11.62
N LEU A 354 10.95 -12.36 12.82
CA LEU A 354 10.26 -12.27 14.10
C LEU A 354 10.84 -11.18 14.99
N PHE A 355 9.99 -10.40 15.64
CA PHE A 355 10.38 -9.44 16.66
C PHE A 355 10.88 -10.15 17.90
N VAL A 356 12.03 -9.74 18.40
CA VAL A 356 12.72 -10.39 19.55
C VAL A 356 12.54 -9.64 20.85
N LEU A 357 12.25 -8.33 20.83
CA LEU A 357 11.97 -7.56 22.03
C LEU A 357 10.60 -7.91 22.60
N PRO A 358 10.46 -8.12 23.91
CA PRO A 358 9.18 -8.53 24.53
C PRO A 358 8.02 -7.61 24.17
N GLU A 359 8.22 -6.30 24.18
CA GLU A 359 7.20 -5.28 23.88
C GLU A 359 6.75 -5.27 22.42
N LEU A 360 7.52 -5.86 21.49
CA LEU A 360 7.21 -5.94 20.07
C LEU A 360 6.63 -7.29 19.64
N GLN A 361 6.65 -8.30 20.51
CA GLN A 361 6.17 -9.65 20.17
C GLN A 361 4.68 -9.69 19.80
N GLY A 362 3.88 -8.68 20.22
CA GLY A 362 2.51 -8.52 19.79
C GLY A 362 2.33 -8.45 18.27
N LEU A 363 3.38 -8.03 17.52
CA LEU A 363 3.41 -7.97 16.06
C LEU A 363 3.82 -9.28 15.38
N ASN A 364 4.22 -10.30 16.11
CA ASN A 364 4.54 -11.61 15.54
C ASN A 364 3.27 -12.31 15.05
N PRO A 365 3.33 -13.08 13.95
CA PRO A 365 2.16 -13.64 13.29
C PRO A 365 1.24 -14.45 14.21
N GLU A 366 1.79 -15.24 15.13
CA GLU A 366 1.03 -16.05 16.09
C GLU A 366 0.21 -15.21 17.07
N ASN A 367 0.63 -13.99 17.36
CA ASN A 367 -0.03 -13.07 18.28
C ASN A 367 -1.05 -12.15 17.57
N LEU A 368 -0.87 -11.90 16.25
CA LEU A 368 -1.83 -11.13 15.46
C LEU A 368 -2.99 -11.97 14.93
N LYS A 369 -2.78 -13.25 14.67
CA LYS A 369 -3.85 -14.19 14.33
C LYS A 369 -4.85 -14.26 15.49
N GLY A 370 -6.14 -14.21 15.18
CA GLY A 370 -7.23 -14.25 16.14
C GLY A 370 -7.48 -15.63 16.71
#